data_ca6bbd772be12037914e53e5dce5dd3d
#
_entry.id   ca6bbd772be12037914e53e5dce5dd3d
#
_cell.length_a   1.000
_cell.length_b   1.000
_cell.length_c   1.000
_cell.angle_alpha   90.00
_cell.angle_beta   90.00
_cell.angle_gamma   90.00
#
_symmetry.space_group_name_H-M   'P 1'
#
loop_
_entity.id
_entity.type
_entity.pdbx_description
1 polymer ?
#
loop_
_entity_poly.entity_id
_entity_poly.type
_entity_poly.pdbx_seq_one_letter_code
_entity_poly.pdbx_strand_id
1 'polypeptide(L)'
;MKIGIIQIISLSIPILLPLSGSATDLPLTTRQQTVRPLAIPADTRQITLKDVPLYKLYGYSAWQLGPGVDEGRKFNLMPAGYTGATNAARLLSYFSLSDIHLTDKESPAQLSWFGWNARFGAGGLFASAYSPIMRSTTHVLDTAVKTINGLHRQTPFDFGLVLGDVANCDQFNELRWFIDVMDGQRITPSSGAHLGADTIDYQKPYQAAGLDRSIPWYEVIGNHDQFWMGVGFPTDKVRQTLVGSTILNMEPNPLVANATEGNGVYMGVVDGTTRYGEVIKGGPTNLFKTPPTVVADPNRHALTTAASATALSCTNYMSEFFNTASFPKGHGFKQSNIESNSACYTFEPMKNMPVKVIVLDDTCKLVGPSGGPLFYGGGWMDMARYAWLTNELQMGQDAGQLMILACHIPINPQADLFDTNRAPQQFYVTPENQTNAQFSGEKTEAQMIATLHHYPNLILLMAGHRHMNTVTPQPSPDPAHPENGFWEVETPSLRDFPQQFRTWEILRNSDNTISIVTTDVDPQVEDGTPAADSRGYAIGASRIIGITSLSDTTSHAYNAELVKLLSPAMQTKIAGYGAPLGHPVH
;
A
#
# COMPACT_ATOMS: atom_id res chain seq x y z
N MET A 1 -53.08 39.52 -65.81
CA MET A 1 -51.78 39.38 -65.22
C MET A 1 -51.99 38.71 -63.84
N LYS A 2 -51.78 37.37 -63.75
CA LYS A 2 -51.95 36.62 -62.52
C LYS A 2 -50.55 36.32 -62.00
N ILE A 3 -50.23 36.81 -60.82
CA ILE A 3 -48.98 36.53 -60.10
C ILE A 3 -49.22 35.30 -59.23
N GLY A 4 -48.51 34.20 -59.53
CA GLY A 4 -48.58 33.00 -58.76
C GLY A 4 -47.60 33.08 -57.60
N ILE A 5 -48.09 32.80 -56.41
CA ILE A 5 -47.27 32.69 -55.16
C ILE A 5 -46.72 31.25 -55.08
N ILE A 6 -45.39 31.10 -55.09
CA ILE A 6 -44.73 29.84 -54.86
C ILE A 6 -44.54 29.70 -53.34
N GLN A 7 -45.20 28.72 -52.71
CA GLN A 7 -44.97 28.32 -51.35
C GLN A 7 -43.71 27.39 -51.29
N ILE A 8 -42.68 27.85 -50.62
CA ILE A 8 -41.50 27.02 -50.28
C ILE A 8 -41.84 26.25 -49.03
N ILE A 9 -42.01 24.94 -49.15
CA ILE A 9 -42.14 24.03 -48.03
C ILE A 9 -40.70 23.72 -47.54
N SER A 10 -40.34 24.25 -46.39
CA SER A 10 -39.09 23.91 -45.70
C SER A 10 -39.28 22.58 -44.95
N LEU A 11 -38.65 21.51 -45.45
CA LEU A 11 -38.52 20.24 -44.77
C LEU A 11 -37.39 20.38 -43.73
N SER A 12 -37.74 20.50 -42.48
CA SER A 12 -36.79 20.35 -41.37
C SER A 12 -36.56 18.85 -41.13
N ILE A 13 -35.41 18.36 -41.55
CA ILE A 13 -34.89 17.05 -41.15
C ILE A 13 -34.34 17.19 -39.73
N PRO A 14 -34.84 16.44 -38.74
CA PRO A 14 -34.20 16.44 -37.43
C PRO A 14 -32.83 15.74 -37.56
N ILE A 15 -31.76 16.49 -37.37
CA ILE A 15 -30.42 15.91 -37.14
C ILE A 15 -30.49 15.22 -35.79
N LEU A 16 -30.65 13.92 -35.79
CA LEU A 16 -30.32 13.07 -34.63
C LEU A 16 -28.79 13.15 -34.45
N LEU A 17 -28.35 14.02 -33.56
CA LEU A 17 -27.00 13.92 -32.98
C LEU A 17 -26.94 12.57 -32.26
N PRO A 18 -25.96 11.72 -32.58
CA PRO A 18 -25.73 10.56 -31.75
C PRO A 18 -25.39 11.06 -30.34
N LEU A 19 -26.18 10.70 -29.36
CA LEU A 19 -25.79 10.70 -27.99
C LEU A 19 -24.62 9.72 -27.88
N SER A 20 -23.40 10.22 -28.07
CA SER A 20 -22.19 9.56 -27.63
C SER A 20 -22.16 9.64 -26.11
N GLY A 21 -23.00 8.86 -25.45
CA GLY A 21 -22.70 8.38 -24.13
C GLY A 21 -21.44 7.53 -24.31
N SER A 22 -20.30 8.03 -23.86
CA SER A 22 -19.15 7.17 -23.65
C SER A 22 -19.65 6.04 -22.74
N ALA A 23 -19.77 4.83 -23.29
CA ALA A 23 -19.78 3.64 -22.48
C ALA A 23 -18.50 3.76 -21.64
N THR A 24 -18.64 4.07 -20.35
CA THR A 24 -17.51 4.02 -19.44
C THR A 24 -17.06 2.58 -19.48
N ASP A 25 -15.91 2.33 -20.11
CA ASP A 25 -15.31 0.99 -20.13
C ASP A 25 -15.22 0.52 -18.68
N LEU A 26 -15.82 -0.64 -18.40
CA LEU A 26 -15.79 -1.20 -17.06
C LEU A 26 -14.34 -1.51 -16.71
N PRO A 27 -13.91 -1.24 -15.45
CA PRO A 27 -12.55 -1.57 -15.04
C PRO A 27 -12.26 -3.04 -15.26
N LEU A 28 -11.05 -3.30 -15.74
CA LEU A 28 -10.51 -4.62 -15.96
C LEU A 28 -9.47 -4.94 -14.89
N THR A 29 -9.30 -6.21 -14.61
CA THR A 29 -8.22 -6.70 -13.76
C THR A 29 -7.00 -7.08 -14.61
N THR A 30 -5.89 -7.35 -13.97
CA THR A 30 -4.68 -7.82 -14.65
C THR A 30 -4.85 -9.20 -15.32
N ARG A 31 -5.96 -9.90 -15.08
CA ARG A 31 -6.31 -11.13 -15.84
C ARG A 31 -6.68 -10.82 -17.30
N GLN A 32 -7.29 -9.67 -17.56
CA GLN A 32 -7.70 -9.28 -18.91
C GLN A 32 -6.62 -8.47 -19.61
N GLN A 33 -6.08 -7.47 -18.93
CA GLN A 33 -4.99 -6.64 -19.43
C GLN A 33 -4.18 -6.04 -18.29
N THR A 34 -2.90 -5.77 -18.54
CA THR A 34 -2.04 -5.13 -17.54
C THR A 34 -1.04 -4.17 -18.18
N VAL A 35 -0.52 -3.27 -17.36
CA VAL A 35 0.51 -2.31 -17.75
C VAL A 35 1.80 -3.04 -18.10
N ARG A 36 2.34 -2.75 -19.28
CA ARG A 36 3.60 -3.29 -19.77
C ARG A 36 4.57 -2.15 -20.05
N PRO A 37 5.65 -2.01 -19.27
CA PRO A 37 6.71 -1.07 -19.59
C PRO A 37 7.36 -1.42 -20.93
N LEU A 38 7.48 -0.43 -21.83
CA LEU A 38 8.15 -0.62 -23.12
C LEU A 38 9.68 -0.60 -22.95
N ALA A 39 10.41 -1.33 -23.77
CA ALA A 39 11.86 -1.31 -23.74
C ALA A 39 12.39 0.12 -24.00
N ILE A 40 13.46 0.49 -23.28
CA ILE A 40 14.20 1.73 -23.60
C ILE A 40 14.90 1.51 -24.95
N PRO A 41 14.83 2.48 -25.91
CA PRO A 41 15.57 2.36 -27.16
C PRO A 41 17.06 2.12 -26.93
N ALA A 42 17.68 1.30 -27.78
CA ALA A 42 19.12 1.07 -27.73
C ALA A 42 19.89 2.40 -27.84
N ASP A 43 21.04 2.48 -27.20
CA ASP A 43 21.90 3.67 -27.17
C ASP A 43 21.27 4.92 -26.53
N THR A 44 20.16 4.77 -25.81
CA THR A 44 19.55 5.87 -25.08
C THR A 44 20.49 6.36 -23.95
N ARG A 45 20.64 7.67 -23.86
CA ARG A 45 21.40 8.32 -22.78
C ARG A 45 20.86 7.91 -21.41
N GLN A 46 21.74 7.57 -20.49
CA GLN A 46 21.39 7.40 -19.08
C GLN A 46 20.99 8.74 -18.47
N ILE A 47 19.90 8.71 -17.72
CA ILE A 47 19.34 9.85 -16.98
C ILE A 47 19.23 9.51 -15.50
N THR A 48 18.95 10.52 -14.69
CA THR A 48 18.81 10.40 -13.23
C THR A 48 17.38 10.76 -12.80
N LEU A 49 17.04 10.56 -11.54
CA LEU A 49 15.70 10.89 -11.04
C LEU A 49 15.30 12.35 -11.27
N LYS A 50 16.24 13.28 -11.23
CA LYS A 50 15.98 14.70 -11.48
C LYS A 50 15.73 15.06 -12.94
N ASP A 51 16.01 14.17 -13.88
CA ASP A 51 15.82 14.44 -15.31
C ASP A 51 14.37 14.15 -15.75
N VAL A 52 13.38 14.39 -14.91
CA VAL A 52 11.95 14.10 -15.14
C VAL A 52 11.45 14.57 -16.51
N PRO A 53 11.78 15.80 -16.99
CA PRO A 53 11.38 16.25 -18.33
C PRO A 53 11.86 15.34 -19.46
N LEU A 54 12.90 14.57 -19.23
CA LEU A 54 13.52 13.70 -20.23
C LEU A 54 12.97 12.26 -20.20
N TYR A 55 12.19 11.89 -19.18
CA TYR A 55 11.68 10.51 -19.03
C TYR A 55 10.91 10.06 -20.26
N LYS A 56 9.97 10.89 -20.74
CA LYS A 56 9.18 10.60 -21.94
C LYS A 56 10.04 10.63 -23.21
N LEU A 57 10.92 11.62 -23.30
CA LEU A 57 11.78 11.81 -24.49
C LEU A 57 12.70 10.59 -24.72
N TYR A 58 13.27 10.03 -23.69
CA TYR A 58 14.20 8.90 -23.76
C TYR A 58 13.54 7.53 -23.51
N GLY A 59 12.20 7.47 -23.44
CA GLY A 59 11.45 6.21 -23.28
C GLY A 59 11.48 5.60 -21.89
N TYR A 60 12.02 6.29 -20.88
CA TYR A 60 12.07 5.77 -19.50
C TYR A 60 10.68 5.60 -18.88
N SER A 61 9.73 6.47 -19.22
CA SER A 61 8.34 6.42 -18.73
C SER A 61 7.36 5.76 -19.70
N ALA A 62 7.88 5.12 -20.76
CA ALA A 62 7.02 4.56 -21.80
C ALA A 62 6.40 3.23 -21.35
N TRP A 63 5.09 3.11 -21.56
CA TRP A 63 4.31 1.91 -21.27
C TRP A 63 3.13 1.78 -22.23
N GLN A 64 2.51 0.61 -22.23
CA GLN A 64 1.27 0.32 -22.94
C GLN A 64 0.44 -0.69 -22.14
N LEU A 65 -0.83 -0.78 -22.43
CA LEU A 65 -1.65 -1.91 -22.01
C LEU A 65 -1.33 -3.12 -22.90
N GLY A 66 -1.06 -4.24 -22.28
CA GLY A 66 -0.76 -5.50 -22.97
C GLY A 66 -1.67 -6.63 -22.49
N PRO A 67 -1.48 -7.84 -23.02
CA PRO A 67 -2.24 -9.02 -22.60
C PRO A 67 -2.19 -9.20 -21.08
N GLY A 68 -3.28 -9.70 -20.52
CA GLY A 68 -3.36 -10.04 -19.10
C GLY A 68 -2.38 -11.14 -18.69
N VAL A 69 -2.37 -11.42 -17.42
CA VAL A 69 -1.60 -12.50 -16.79
C VAL A 69 -2.57 -13.58 -16.35
N ASP A 70 -2.34 -14.80 -16.77
CA ASP A 70 -3.19 -15.94 -16.41
C ASP A 70 -3.13 -16.20 -14.91
N GLU A 71 -4.26 -16.66 -14.37
CA GLU A 71 -4.36 -17.15 -13.02
C GLU A 71 -3.76 -18.54 -12.91
N GLY A 72 -2.71 -18.66 -12.10
CA GLY A 72 -2.09 -19.96 -11.81
C GLY A 72 -2.71 -20.62 -10.58
N ARG A 73 -3.21 -21.85 -10.72
CA ARG A 73 -3.63 -22.65 -9.55
C ARG A 73 -2.43 -23.20 -8.80
N LYS A 74 -2.38 -23.01 -7.48
CA LYS A 74 -1.29 -23.44 -6.62
C LYS A 74 -1.77 -24.45 -5.58
N PHE A 75 -1.14 -25.62 -5.57
CA PHE A 75 -1.48 -26.75 -4.68
C PHE A 75 -0.39 -27.06 -3.65
N ASN A 76 0.51 -26.14 -3.38
CA ASN A 76 1.66 -26.34 -2.49
C ASN A 76 1.29 -26.74 -1.05
N LEU A 77 0.05 -26.44 -0.62
CA LEU A 77 -0.48 -26.81 0.69
C LEU A 77 -1.42 -28.04 0.65
N MET A 78 -1.48 -28.72 -0.50
CA MET A 78 -2.36 -29.86 -0.67
C MET A 78 -1.57 -31.17 -0.60
N PRO A 79 -2.23 -32.28 -0.24
CA PRO A 79 -1.59 -33.60 -0.30
C PRO A 79 -1.08 -33.95 -1.70
N ALA A 80 -0.01 -34.74 -1.76
CA ALA A 80 0.55 -35.18 -3.02
C ALA A 80 -0.51 -35.90 -3.88
N GLY A 81 -0.57 -35.56 -5.17
CA GLY A 81 -1.55 -36.14 -6.10
C GLY A 81 -2.90 -35.42 -6.13
N TYR A 82 -3.12 -34.37 -5.37
CA TYR A 82 -4.34 -33.58 -5.49
C TYR A 82 -4.41 -32.88 -6.85
N THR A 83 -5.53 -33.03 -7.55
CA THR A 83 -5.71 -32.53 -8.93
C THR A 83 -6.63 -31.32 -9.04
N GLY A 84 -7.18 -30.85 -7.91
CA GLY A 84 -8.11 -29.74 -7.84
C GLY A 84 -9.57 -30.16 -7.87
N ALA A 85 -10.40 -29.36 -7.24
CA ALA A 85 -11.86 -29.44 -7.29
C ALA A 85 -12.42 -28.20 -7.98
N THR A 86 -13.71 -28.22 -8.34
CA THR A 86 -14.39 -27.06 -8.91
C THR A 86 -14.85 -26.12 -7.80
N ASN A 87 -14.80 -24.81 -8.05
CA ASN A 87 -15.34 -23.81 -7.15
C ASN A 87 -16.86 -23.96 -7.08
N ALA A 88 -17.42 -24.05 -5.87
CA ALA A 88 -18.84 -24.32 -5.65
C ALA A 88 -19.61 -23.10 -5.11
N ALA A 89 -19.01 -22.34 -4.21
CA ALA A 89 -19.66 -21.18 -3.60
C ALA A 89 -18.66 -20.11 -3.17
N ARG A 90 -19.05 -18.84 -3.27
CA ARG A 90 -18.27 -17.71 -2.77
C ARG A 90 -18.62 -17.44 -1.31
N LEU A 91 -17.61 -17.42 -0.46
CA LEU A 91 -17.72 -17.08 0.96
C LEU A 91 -17.51 -15.59 1.19
N LEU A 92 -16.48 -14.99 0.57
CA LEU A 92 -16.13 -13.57 0.68
C LEU A 92 -15.62 -13.03 -0.63
N SER A 93 -15.82 -11.72 -0.84
CA SER A 93 -15.17 -10.90 -1.86
C SER A 93 -14.71 -9.59 -1.23
N TYR A 94 -13.44 -9.21 -1.41
CA TYR A 94 -12.90 -7.98 -0.83
C TYR A 94 -11.72 -7.45 -1.66
N PHE A 95 -11.27 -6.22 -1.34
CA PHE A 95 -10.04 -5.68 -1.93
C PHE A 95 -9.03 -5.34 -0.83
N SER A 96 -7.75 -5.25 -1.20
CA SER A 96 -6.70 -4.69 -0.35
C SER A 96 -5.91 -3.61 -1.06
N LEU A 97 -5.60 -2.53 -0.33
CA LEU A 97 -4.64 -1.48 -0.67
C LEU A 97 -3.45 -1.60 0.28
N SER A 98 -2.26 -1.21 -0.15
CA SER A 98 -1.06 -1.17 0.69
C SER A 98 -0.10 -0.09 0.25
N ASP A 99 0.71 0.41 1.18
CA ASP A 99 1.89 1.24 0.88
C ASP A 99 1.53 2.41 -0.05
N ILE A 100 0.52 3.19 0.34
CA ILE A 100 -0.01 4.30 -0.43
C ILE A 100 0.95 5.50 -0.36
N HIS A 101 1.56 5.72 0.81
CA HIS A 101 2.53 6.75 1.08
C HIS A 101 2.09 8.13 0.59
N LEU A 102 0.93 8.60 1.04
CA LEU A 102 0.54 9.98 0.77
C LEU A 102 1.62 10.92 1.29
N THR A 103 2.16 11.74 0.40
CA THR A 103 3.36 12.50 0.67
C THR A 103 3.10 14.00 0.64
N ASP A 104 3.37 14.68 1.75
CA ASP A 104 3.51 16.14 1.76
C ASP A 104 4.89 16.55 1.24
N LYS A 105 4.97 16.71 -0.08
CA LYS A 105 6.19 17.08 -0.78
C LYS A 105 6.75 18.46 -0.43
N GLU A 106 5.94 19.29 0.26
CA GLU A 106 6.29 20.62 0.73
C GLU A 106 6.76 20.64 2.18
N SER A 107 6.69 19.49 2.86
CA SER A 107 7.15 19.37 4.25
C SER A 107 8.66 19.60 4.37
N PRO A 108 9.09 20.48 5.28
CA PRO A 108 10.51 20.77 5.49
C PRO A 108 11.30 19.59 6.09
N ALA A 109 10.62 18.54 6.56
CA ALA A 109 11.25 17.35 7.15
C ALA A 109 11.34 16.15 6.18
N GLN A 110 10.93 16.30 4.91
CA GLN A 110 11.14 15.26 3.89
C GLN A 110 12.63 15.14 3.54
N LEU A 111 13.09 13.93 3.21
CA LEU A 111 14.48 13.68 2.80
C LEU A 111 14.69 13.83 1.29
N SER A 112 14.00 14.78 0.66
CA SER A 112 13.87 14.91 -0.80
C SER A 112 15.20 14.99 -1.53
N TRP A 113 16.19 15.70 -0.98
CA TRP A 113 17.50 15.86 -1.61
C TRP A 113 18.25 14.54 -1.81
N PHE A 114 18.12 13.61 -0.91
CA PHE A 114 18.81 12.33 -1.02
C PHE A 114 18.32 11.52 -2.22
N GLY A 115 17.00 11.37 -2.36
CA GLY A 115 16.43 10.71 -3.54
C GLY A 115 16.68 11.49 -4.82
N TRP A 116 16.53 12.83 -4.79
CA TRP A 116 16.78 13.72 -5.93
C TRP A 116 18.20 13.56 -6.53
N ASN A 117 19.19 13.33 -5.68
CA ASN A 117 20.57 13.11 -6.10
C ASN A 117 20.93 11.64 -6.31
N ALA A 118 20.00 10.69 -6.13
CA ALA A 118 20.26 9.29 -6.40
C ALA A 118 20.67 9.11 -7.87
N ARG A 119 21.75 8.36 -8.10
CA ARG A 119 22.27 8.05 -9.41
C ARG A 119 21.78 6.70 -9.88
N PHE A 120 21.84 6.46 -11.18
CA PHE A 120 21.54 5.18 -11.79
C PHE A 120 22.25 4.02 -11.05
N GLY A 121 21.49 3.02 -10.64
CA GLY A 121 22.01 1.86 -9.90
C GLY A 121 22.44 2.10 -8.45
N ALA A 122 22.28 3.32 -7.92
CA ALA A 122 22.50 3.61 -6.51
C ALA A 122 21.27 3.20 -5.70
N GLY A 123 21.12 1.90 -5.48
CA GLY A 123 19.92 1.29 -4.90
C GLY A 123 19.47 1.85 -3.56
N GLY A 124 18.23 1.86 -3.39
CA GLY A 124 17.38 1.51 -2.27
C GLY A 124 17.32 2.40 -1.05
N LEU A 125 18.39 2.72 -0.37
CA LEU A 125 18.30 3.29 0.99
C LEU A 125 17.55 4.65 1.07
N PHE A 126 17.59 5.44 0.00
CA PHE A 126 16.94 6.75 -0.07
C PHE A 126 15.89 6.85 -1.19
N ALA A 127 15.58 5.75 -1.83
CA ALA A 127 14.65 5.73 -2.95
C ALA A 127 13.24 6.10 -2.53
N SER A 128 12.81 5.69 -1.33
CA SER A 128 11.53 6.10 -0.73
C SER A 128 11.51 7.58 -0.29
N ALA A 129 12.67 8.21 -0.13
CA ALA A 129 12.77 9.60 0.30
C ALA A 129 12.32 10.60 -0.76
N TYR A 130 12.62 10.33 -2.03
CA TYR A 130 12.15 11.11 -3.17
C TYR A 130 11.99 10.23 -4.40
N SER A 131 10.86 10.39 -5.06
CA SER A 131 10.63 9.96 -6.44
C SER A 131 9.68 10.96 -7.08
N PRO A 132 9.69 11.16 -8.41
CA PRO A 132 8.71 12.03 -9.07
C PRO A 132 7.24 11.67 -8.77
N ILE A 133 6.96 10.46 -8.33
CA ILE A 133 5.62 9.98 -7.95
C ILE A 133 5.07 10.68 -6.71
N MET A 134 5.92 11.16 -5.79
CA MET A 134 5.47 11.83 -4.55
C MET A 134 4.56 13.04 -4.80
N ARG A 135 4.60 13.61 -6.01
CA ARG A 135 3.77 14.77 -6.39
C ARG A 135 2.30 14.44 -6.50
N SER A 136 1.95 13.20 -6.85
CA SER A 136 0.61 12.82 -7.32
C SER A 136 -0.02 11.70 -6.50
N THR A 137 0.47 11.42 -5.30
CA THR A 137 0.03 10.27 -4.49
C THR A 137 -1.47 10.32 -4.16
N THR A 138 -2.03 11.51 -3.89
CA THR A 138 -3.47 11.68 -3.67
C THR A 138 -4.30 11.35 -4.93
N HIS A 139 -3.81 11.72 -6.12
CA HIS A 139 -4.47 11.43 -7.39
C HIS A 139 -4.41 9.94 -7.74
N VAL A 140 -3.31 9.27 -7.41
CA VAL A 140 -3.17 7.81 -7.59
C VAL A 140 -4.18 7.07 -6.73
N LEU A 141 -4.30 7.45 -5.45
CA LEU A 141 -5.30 6.87 -4.56
C LEU A 141 -6.72 7.12 -5.06
N ASP A 142 -7.07 8.33 -5.48
CA ASP A 142 -8.41 8.65 -6.02
C ASP A 142 -8.72 7.81 -7.26
N THR A 143 -7.72 7.57 -8.12
CA THR A 143 -7.88 6.70 -9.29
C THR A 143 -8.07 5.24 -8.91
N ALA A 144 -7.36 4.75 -7.89
CA ALA A 144 -7.57 3.42 -7.35
C ALA A 144 -9.00 3.28 -6.77
N VAL A 145 -9.46 4.25 -6.01
CA VAL A 145 -10.83 4.28 -5.45
C VAL A 145 -11.89 4.28 -6.55
N LYS A 146 -11.72 5.07 -7.61
CA LYS A 146 -12.61 5.03 -8.80
C LYS A 146 -12.65 3.65 -9.43
N THR A 147 -11.50 3.00 -9.57
CA THR A 147 -11.38 1.66 -10.13
C THR A 147 -12.07 0.62 -9.23
N ILE A 148 -11.86 0.68 -7.92
CA ILE A 148 -12.52 -0.17 -6.92
C ILE A 148 -14.04 -0.02 -7.02
N ASN A 149 -14.56 1.21 -7.07
CA ASN A 149 -15.99 1.47 -7.22
C ASN A 149 -16.56 0.88 -8.53
N GLY A 150 -15.77 0.92 -9.60
CA GLY A 150 -16.14 0.32 -10.88
C GLY A 150 -16.21 -1.22 -10.80
N LEU A 151 -15.24 -1.86 -10.16
CA LEU A 151 -15.24 -3.31 -9.91
C LEU A 151 -16.37 -3.72 -8.96
N HIS A 152 -16.62 -2.94 -7.92
CA HIS A 152 -17.71 -3.18 -6.97
C HIS A 152 -19.08 -3.19 -7.66
N ARG A 153 -19.30 -2.32 -8.65
CA ARG A 153 -20.54 -2.34 -9.45
C ARG A 153 -20.68 -3.60 -10.31
N GLN A 154 -19.56 -4.24 -10.69
CA GLN A 154 -19.58 -5.51 -11.43
C GLN A 154 -19.79 -6.70 -10.48
N THR A 155 -19.02 -6.73 -9.42
CA THR A 155 -19.05 -7.78 -8.38
C THR A 155 -18.89 -7.11 -7.02
N PRO A 156 -19.94 -7.06 -6.19
CA PRO A 156 -19.89 -6.38 -4.91
C PRO A 156 -18.80 -6.94 -3.99
N PHE A 157 -18.02 -6.04 -3.41
CA PHE A 157 -17.10 -6.35 -2.31
C PHE A 157 -17.84 -6.31 -0.98
N ASP A 158 -17.53 -7.25 -0.10
CA ASP A 158 -18.07 -7.32 1.26
C ASP A 158 -17.36 -6.32 2.17
N PHE A 159 -16.05 -6.04 1.92
CA PHE A 159 -15.26 -5.05 2.64
C PHE A 159 -13.99 -4.67 1.87
N GLY A 160 -13.28 -3.65 2.37
CA GLY A 160 -11.92 -3.30 1.97
C GLY A 160 -10.95 -3.42 3.14
N LEU A 161 -9.68 -3.70 2.86
CA LEU A 161 -8.61 -3.77 3.84
C LEU A 161 -7.42 -2.93 3.35
N VAL A 162 -6.96 -2.00 4.18
CA VAL A 162 -5.78 -1.18 3.92
C VAL A 162 -4.66 -1.70 4.81
N LEU A 163 -3.57 -2.14 4.20
CA LEU A 163 -2.49 -2.90 4.86
C LEU A 163 -1.36 -2.00 5.38
N GLY A 164 -1.65 -0.75 5.69
CA GLY A 164 -0.72 0.19 6.30
C GLY A 164 0.09 1.03 5.32
N ASP A 165 0.92 1.90 5.89
CA ASP A 165 1.72 2.90 5.20
C ASP A 165 0.87 3.83 4.31
N VAL A 166 -0.20 4.35 4.90
CA VAL A 166 -1.06 5.34 4.24
C VAL A 166 -0.40 6.72 4.22
N ALA A 167 0.26 7.13 5.31
CA ALA A 167 1.10 8.30 5.37
C ALA A 167 2.54 7.96 4.92
N ASN A 168 3.30 8.96 4.47
CA ASN A 168 4.71 8.77 4.12
C ASN A 168 5.65 9.14 5.28
N CYS A 169 5.24 10.01 6.18
CA CYS A 169 6.15 10.65 7.12
C CYS A 169 5.54 10.91 8.51
N ASP A 170 4.64 10.04 9.00
CA ASP A 170 3.98 10.23 10.32
C ASP A 170 3.29 11.61 10.44
N GLN A 171 2.74 12.17 9.35
CA GLN A 171 2.15 13.51 9.33
C GLN A 171 0.61 13.49 9.31
N PHE A 172 0.00 14.39 10.10
CA PHE A 172 -1.46 14.52 10.17
C PHE A 172 -2.10 14.86 8.83
N ASN A 173 -1.54 15.81 8.07
CA ASN A 173 -2.11 16.18 6.77
C ASN A 173 -2.02 15.04 5.74
N GLU A 174 -1.00 14.19 5.79
CA GLU A 174 -0.90 13.01 4.92
C GLU A 174 -2.01 12.00 5.24
N LEU A 175 -2.22 11.66 6.52
CA LEU A 175 -3.34 10.83 6.96
C LEU A 175 -4.70 11.48 6.65
N ARG A 176 -4.83 12.78 6.84
CA ARG A 176 -6.08 13.48 6.55
C ARG A 176 -6.42 13.41 5.06
N TRP A 177 -5.46 13.62 4.16
CA TRP A 177 -5.68 13.43 2.72
C TRP A 177 -6.12 12.01 2.38
N PHE A 178 -5.56 10.99 3.05
CA PHE A 178 -6.01 9.61 2.86
C PHE A 178 -7.50 9.44 3.19
N ILE A 179 -7.89 9.81 4.40
CA ILE A 179 -9.29 9.68 4.84
C ILE A 179 -10.22 10.53 3.97
N ASP A 180 -9.79 11.74 3.59
CA ASP A 180 -10.58 12.64 2.75
C ASP A 180 -10.78 12.12 1.33
N VAL A 181 -9.78 11.45 0.75
CA VAL A 181 -9.94 10.77 -0.56
C VAL A 181 -10.92 9.61 -0.42
N MET A 182 -10.80 8.78 0.62
CA MET A 182 -11.71 7.67 0.88
C MET A 182 -13.14 8.16 1.15
N ASP A 183 -13.29 9.30 1.79
CA ASP A 183 -14.58 9.93 2.10
C ASP A 183 -15.18 10.72 0.92
N GLY A 184 -14.44 10.93 -0.17
CA GLY A 184 -14.88 11.73 -1.31
C GLY A 184 -14.94 13.22 -1.00
N GLN A 185 -13.98 13.75 -0.24
CA GLN A 185 -13.88 15.17 0.08
C GLN A 185 -13.12 15.96 -1.00
N ARG A 186 -13.14 17.29 -0.87
CA ARG A 186 -12.30 18.15 -1.69
C ARG A 186 -10.86 18.10 -1.20
N ILE A 187 -9.94 17.72 -2.07
CA ILE A 187 -8.52 17.61 -1.77
C ILE A 187 -7.78 18.84 -2.25
N THR A 188 -6.94 19.42 -1.38
CA THR A 188 -5.90 20.37 -1.76
C THR A 188 -4.55 19.67 -1.59
N PRO A 189 -3.93 19.15 -2.68
CA PRO A 189 -2.75 18.28 -2.61
C PRO A 189 -1.45 19.08 -2.40
N SER A 190 -1.49 20.04 -1.50
CA SER A 190 -0.39 20.94 -1.16
C SER A 190 -0.55 21.43 0.27
N SER A 191 0.51 21.98 0.85
CA SER A 191 0.54 22.53 2.21
C SER A 191 1.25 23.89 2.23
N GLY A 192 1.25 24.55 3.36
CA GLY A 192 1.97 25.82 3.56
C GLY A 192 1.48 26.94 2.63
N ALA A 193 2.24 27.29 1.62
CA ALA A 193 1.93 28.42 0.74
C ALA A 193 0.99 28.06 -0.42
N HIS A 194 0.69 26.80 -0.66
CA HIS A 194 -0.13 26.30 -1.77
C HIS A 194 0.28 26.86 -3.15
N LEU A 195 1.59 26.98 -3.38
CA LEU A 195 2.11 27.52 -4.64
C LEU A 195 1.71 26.63 -5.81
N GLY A 196 1.41 27.23 -6.95
CA GLY A 196 1.01 26.50 -8.16
C GLY A 196 -0.39 25.90 -8.15
N ALA A 197 -1.20 26.11 -7.10
CA ALA A 197 -2.56 25.56 -6.98
C ALA A 197 -3.48 25.92 -8.15
N ASP A 198 -3.24 27.05 -8.82
CA ASP A 198 -4.04 27.50 -9.98
C ASP A 198 -3.46 27.07 -11.33
N THR A 199 -2.19 26.64 -11.38
CA THR A 199 -1.44 26.49 -12.65
C THR A 199 -0.78 25.14 -12.85
N ILE A 200 -0.45 24.44 -11.78
CA ILE A 200 0.27 23.16 -11.82
C ILE A 200 -0.68 22.00 -11.52
N ASP A 201 -0.85 21.09 -12.46
CA ASP A 201 -1.90 20.06 -12.39
C ASP A 201 -1.84 19.21 -11.14
N TYR A 202 -0.65 18.80 -10.66
CA TYR A 202 -0.51 18.02 -9.42
C TYR A 202 -0.73 18.85 -8.13
N GLN A 203 -0.88 20.19 -8.24
CA GLN A 203 -1.17 21.08 -7.12
C GLN A 203 -2.64 21.53 -7.08
N LYS A 204 -3.37 21.39 -8.20
CA LYS A 204 -4.75 21.87 -8.29
C LYS A 204 -5.66 21.14 -7.33
N PRO A 205 -6.46 21.86 -6.55
CA PRO A 205 -7.52 21.24 -5.76
C PRO A 205 -8.53 20.52 -6.63
N TYR A 206 -8.97 19.34 -6.21
CA TYR A 206 -9.96 18.54 -6.93
C TYR A 206 -10.96 17.89 -5.98
N GLN A 207 -12.08 17.41 -6.50
CA GLN A 207 -13.07 16.64 -5.76
C GLN A 207 -12.73 15.16 -5.89
N ALA A 208 -12.40 14.50 -4.78
CA ALA A 208 -12.19 13.06 -4.77
C ALA A 208 -13.50 12.30 -5.01
N ALA A 209 -13.39 11.12 -5.62
CA ALA A 209 -14.55 10.28 -5.89
C ALA A 209 -15.21 9.72 -4.62
N GLY A 210 -14.39 9.38 -3.63
CA GLY A 210 -14.81 8.63 -2.46
C GLY A 210 -15.07 7.17 -2.75
N LEU A 211 -14.81 6.32 -1.76
CA LEU A 211 -15.19 4.92 -1.82
C LEU A 211 -16.71 4.77 -1.75
N ASP A 212 -17.26 3.83 -2.51
CA ASP A 212 -18.70 3.53 -2.46
C ASP A 212 -19.12 3.24 -1.01
N ARG A 213 -20.16 3.95 -0.57
CA ARG A 213 -20.58 3.93 0.83
C ARG A 213 -21.20 2.61 1.29
N SER A 214 -21.42 1.67 0.39
CA SER A 214 -21.83 0.31 0.73
C SER A 214 -20.66 -0.59 1.14
N ILE A 215 -19.42 -0.16 0.91
CA ILE A 215 -18.21 -0.94 1.24
C ILE A 215 -17.66 -0.48 2.59
N PRO A 216 -17.77 -1.27 3.66
CA PRO A 216 -17.00 -1.03 4.88
C PRO A 216 -15.52 -1.26 4.61
N TRP A 217 -14.64 -0.46 5.23
CA TRP A 217 -13.21 -0.71 5.10
C TRP A 217 -12.49 -0.61 6.45
N TYR A 218 -11.34 -1.28 6.55
CA TYR A 218 -10.60 -1.49 7.79
C TYR A 218 -9.12 -1.19 7.59
N GLU A 219 -8.46 -0.69 8.64
CA GLU A 219 -7.11 -0.17 8.60
C GLU A 219 -6.12 -1.02 9.40
N VAL A 220 -4.96 -1.29 8.80
CA VAL A 220 -3.78 -1.85 9.47
C VAL A 220 -2.74 -0.73 9.60
N ILE A 221 -2.10 -0.58 10.73
CA ILE A 221 -1.07 0.44 10.92
C ILE A 221 0.27 -0.04 10.36
N GLY A 222 0.93 0.81 9.54
CA GLY A 222 2.27 0.56 9.01
C GLY A 222 3.38 1.29 9.77
N ASN A 223 4.63 1.11 9.34
CA ASN A 223 5.77 1.78 9.96
C ASN A 223 5.87 3.27 9.59
N HIS A 224 5.52 3.67 8.36
CA HIS A 224 5.49 5.08 7.96
C HIS A 224 4.37 5.88 8.63
N ASP A 225 3.33 5.21 9.10
CA ASP A 225 2.24 5.79 9.88
C ASP A 225 2.66 6.15 11.32
N GLN A 226 3.81 5.66 11.77
CA GLN A 226 4.29 5.79 13.14
C GLN A 226 5.66 6.44 13.27
N PHE A 227 6.49 6.33 12.24
CA PHE A 227 7.88 6.76 12.30
C PHE A 227 8.18 7.77 11.19
N TRP A 228 9.00 8.74 11.52
CA TRP A 228 9.52 9.68 10.54
C TRP A 228 10.23 8.91 9.41
N MET A 229 9.75 9.08 8.19
CA MET A 229 10.22 8.34 7.00
C MET A 229 10.22 6.81 7.19
N GLY A 230 9.34 6.31 8.03
CA GLY A 230 9.17 4.89 8.31
C GLY A 230 10.26 4.23 9.16
N VAL A 231 11.41 4.92 9.37
CA VAL A 231 12.59 4.33 10.01
C VAL A 231 13.22 5.22 11.08
N GLY A 232 12.70 6.41 11.32
CA GLY A 232 13.25 7.35 12.27
C GLY A 232 12.30 7.64 13.43
N PHE A 233 12.83 7.71 14.67
CA PHE A 233 12.03 8.18 15.79
C PHE A 233 11.67 9.66 15.56
N PRO A 234 10.39 10.05 15.67
CA PRO A 234 9.99 11.44 15.52
C PRO A 234 10.41 12.26 16.76
N THR A 235 11.69 12.61 16.82
CA THR A 235 12.27 13.44 17.90
C THR A 235 11.61 14.80 17.97
N ASP A 236 11.77 15.53 19.08
CA ASP A 236 11.27 16.90 19.21
C ASP A 236 11.79 17.81 18.08
N LYS A 237 13.05 17.60 17.66
CA LYS A 237 13.61 18.33 16.51
C LYS A 237 12.84 18.02 15.23
N VAL A 238 12.55 16.76 14.96
CA VAL A 238 11.75 16.35 13.77
C VAL A 238 10.35 16.95 13.87
N ARG A 239 9.67 16.80 15.01
CA ARG A 239 8.30 17.32 15.24
C ARG A 239 8.24 18.85 15.04
N GLN A 240 9.22 19.58 15.55
CA GLN A 240 9.32 21.04 15.35
C GLN A 240 9.63 21.39 13.89
N THR A 241 10.45 20.60 13.21
CA THR A 241 10.75 20.80 11.79
C THR A 241 9.51 20.59 10.93
N LEU A 242 8.73 19.55 11.17
CA LEU A 242 7.51 19.23 10.42
C LEU A 242 6.57 20.45 10.32
N VAL A 243 6.24 21.07 11.44
CA VAL A 243 5.31 22.22 11.49
C VAL A 243 6.00 23.57 11.22
N GLY A 244 7.31 23.58 11.26
CA GLY A 244 8.13 24.80 11.18
C GLY A 244 8.35 25.32 9.77
N SER A 245 9.19 26.32 9.68
CA SER A 245 9.57 26.95 8.40
C SER A 245 10.97 26.57 7.91
N THR A 246 11.86 26.11 8.79
CA THR A 246 13.25 25.82 8.43
C THR A 246 13.38 24.42 7.86
N ILE A 247 13.94 24.28 6.67
CA ILE A 247 14.19 23.00 6.03
C ILE A 247 15.22 22.20 6.84
N LEU A 248 14.95 20.90 7.01
CA LEU A 248 15.82 19.98 7.72
C LEU A 248 17.23 20.00 7.16
N ASN A 249 18.18 20.21 8.05
CA ASN A 249 19.60 20.07 7.78
C ASN A 249 20.09 18.74 8.40
N MET A 250 20.55 17.83 7.55
CA MET A 250 21.24 16.63 8.00
C MET A 250 22.72 16.94 8.16
N GLU A 251 23.18 17.01 9.43
CA GLU A 251 24.54 17.37 9.79
C GLU A 251 25.08 16.38 10.83
N PRO A 252 26.23 15.77 10.60
CA PRO A 252 27.03 15.80 9.37
C PRO A 252 26.30 15.15 8.19
N ASN A 253 26.70 15.46 6.96
CA ASN A 253 26.09 14.88 5.75
C ASN A 253 26.34 13.36 5.69
N PRO A 254 25.32 12.49 5.82
CA PRO A 254 25.50 11.04 5.88
C PRO A 254 25.92 10.42 4.54
N LEU A 255 25.88 11.18 3.43
CA LEU A 255 26.30 10.71 2.11
C LEU A 255 27.79 10.96 1.82
N VAL A 256 28.49 11.63 2.72
CA VAL A 256 29.91 11.95 2.56
C VAL A 256 30.72 11.22 3.60
N ALA A 257 31.59 10.32 3.16
CA ALA A 257 32.52 9.65 4.06
C ALA A 257 33.40 10.71 4.77
N ASN A 258 33.56 10.55 6.08
CA ASN A 258 34.30 11.48 6.94
C ASN A 258 33.72 12.91 7.00
N ALA A 259 32.40 13.08 6.83
CA ALA A 259 31.77 14.36 7.05
C ALA A 259 31.96 14.81 8.52
N THR A 260 32.30 16.10 8.71
CA THR A 260 32.45 16.74 10.01
C THR A 260 31.31 17.70 10.25
N GLU A 261 31.12 18.14 11.50
CA GLU A 261 30.22 19.25 11.81
C GLU A 261 30.50 20.44 10.89
N GLY A 262 29.44 21.13 10.43
CA GLY A 262 29.53 22.20 9.45
C GLY A 262 29.45 21.76 7.98
N ASN A 263 29.50 20.45 7.71
CA ASN A 263 29.32 19.86 6.37
C ASN A 263 27.91 19.24 6.22
N GLY A 264 26.89 19.97 6.58
CA GLY A 264 25.51 19.53 6.47
C GLY A 264 24.94 19.63 5.06
N VAL A 265 23.73 19.09 4.89
CA VAL A 265 22.95 19.15 3.65
C VAL A 265 21.49 19.47 3.97
N TYR A 266 20.94 20.50 3.33
CA TYR A 266 19.50 20.79 3.40
C TYR A 266 18.71 19.84 2.50
N MET A 267 17.59 19.34 3.02
CA MET A 267 16.81 18.28 2.35
C MET A 267 15.93 18.80 1.22
N GLY A 268 15.64 20.10 1.18
CA GLY A 268 14.81 20.69 0.13
C GLY A 268 13.35 20.24 0.16
N VAL A 269 12.58 20.81 -0.75
CA VAL A 269 11.14 20.54 -0.92
C VAL A 269 10.76 20.58 -2.39
N VAL A 270 9.58 20.05 -2.71
CA VAL A 270 8.88 20.25 -3.98
C VAL A 270 7.67 21.14 -3.71
N ASP A 271 7.75 22.43 -4.03
CA ASP A 271 6.78 23.43 -3.55
C ASP A 271 5.75 23.90 -4.59
N GLY A 272 5.65 23.20 -5.71
CA GLY A 272 4.69 23.55 -6.77
C GLY A 272 5.09 24.74 -7.65
N THR A 273 6.30 25.27 -7.53
CA THR A 273 6.79 26.33 -8.43
C THR A 273 7.30 25.80 -9.75
N THR A 274 7.54 24.48 -9.85
CA THR A 274 8.08 23.85 -11.05
C THR A 274 7.11 22.81 -11.61
N ARG A 275 6.94 22.80 -12.94
CA ARG A 275 6.03 21.87 -13.62
C ARG A 275 6.35 20.40 -13.35
N TYR A 276 7.61 20.06 -13.23
CA TYR A 276 8.09 18.68 -13.11
C TYR A 276 8.45 18.28 -11.67
N GLY A 277 8.19 19.15 -10.68
CA GLY A 277 8.44 18.84 -9.28
C GLY A 277 9.92 18.73 -8.95
N GLU A 278 10.71 19.73 -9.36
CA GLU A 278 12.11 19.81 -8.98
C GLU A 278 12.26 20.06 -7.49
N VAL A 279 13.26 19.43 -6.88
CA VAL A 279 13.61 19.71 -5.49
C VAL A 279 14.35 21.02 -5.42
N ILE A 280 13.76 21.99 -4.75
CA ILE A 280 14.33 23.30 -4.50
C ILE A 280 14.77 23.45 -3.04
N LYS A 281 15.60 24.44 -2.75
CA LYS A 281 16.07 24.75 -1.38
C LYS A 281 16.81 23.57 -0.71
N GLY A 282 17.30 22.63 -1.51
CA GLY A 282 18.09 21.47 -1.09
C GLY A 282 19.53 21.55 -1.59
N GLY A 283 20.44 20.94 -0.84
CA GLY A 283 21.85 20.87 -1.20
C GLY A 283 22.82 21.16 -0.06
N PRO A 284 24.13 21.06 -0.33
CA PRO A 284 25.17 21.35 0.66
C PRO A 284 25.00 22.73 1.34
N THR A 285 25.18 22.78 2.65
CA THR A 285 24.92 23.99 3.47
C THR A 285 25.71 25.18 3.00
N ASN A 286 26.91 24.99 2.47
CA ASN A 286 27.78 26.06 1.95
C ASN A 286 27.23 26.79 0.70
N LEU A 287 26.19 26.25 0.06
CA LEU A 287 25.50 26.92 -1.04
C LEU A 287 24.50 27.98 -0.58
N PHE A 288 24.19 28.03 0.71
CA PHE A 288 23.17 28.90 1.29
C PHE A 288 23.79 29.91 2.25
N LYS A 289 23.50 31.20 2.06
CA LYS A 289 23.93 32.27 3.00
C LYS A 289 23.17 32.22 4.32
N THR A 290 21.92 31.77 4.27
CA THR A 290 21.01 31.58 5.41
C THR A 290 20.26 30.27 5.24
N PRO A 291 19.83 29.62 6.33
CA PRO A 291 19.00 28.43 6.23
C PRO A 291 17.80 28.65 5.31
N PRO A 292 17.55 27.77 4.34
CA PRO A 292 16.40 27.90 3.45
C PRO A 292 15.11 27.63 4.22
N THR A 293 14.03 28.32 3.85
CA THR A 293 12.75 28.29 4.56
C THR A 293 11.57 28.02 3.63
N VAL A 294 10.50 27.46 4.20
CA VAL A 294 9.16 27.32 3.63
C VAL A 294 8.14 28.06 4.50
N VAL A 295 6.88 28.10 4.10
CA VAL A 295 5.81 28.56 4.98
C VAL A 295 5.50 27.47 6.00
N ALA A 296 5.48 27.84 7.28
CA ALA A 296 5.10 26.93 8.36
C ALA A 296 3.63 26.50 8.22
N ASP A 297 3.35 25.25 8.58
CA ASP A 297 1.99 24.72 8.54
C ASP A 297 1.74 23.80 9.76
N PRO A 298 0.84 24.18 10.67
CA PRO A 298 0.54 23.38 11.85
C PRO A 298 -0.09 22.02 11.51
N ASN A 299 -0.71 21.85 10.33
CA ASN A 299 -1.30 20.59 9.91
C ASN A 299 -0.26 19.51 9.57
N ARG A 300 1.01 19.85 9.50
CA ARG A 300 2.11 18.90 9.32
C ARG A 300 2.55 18.23 10.62
N HIS A 301 1.83 18.41 11.73
CA HIS A 301 2.26 17.81 13.01
C HIS A 301 2.30 16.28 12.94
N ALA A 302 3.22 15.70 13.72
CA ALA A 302 3.36 14.24 13.78
C ALA A 302 2.11 13.59 14.41
N LEU A 303 1.70 12.48 13.85
CA LEU A 303 0.57 11.66 14.34
C LEU A 303 0.92 10.93 15.63
N THR A 304 2.19 10.52 15.77
CA THR A 304 2.66 9.84 16.98
C THR A 304 3.24 10.81 17.98
N THR A 305 3.10 10.49 19.24
CA THR A 305 3.66 11.24 20.35
C THR A 305 4.57 10.35 21.19
N ALA A 306 5.54 10.95 21.90
CA ALA A 306 6.30 10.21 22.87
C ALA A 306 5.41 9.89 24.09
N ALA A 307 5.03 8.63 24.28
CA ALA A 307 4.33 8.19 25.49
C ALA A 307 5.27 8.13 26.71
N SER A 308 6.57 7.86 26.44
CA SER A 308 7.67 7.91 27.41
C SER A 308 8.99 8.09 26.66
N ALA A 309 10.11 8.13 27.36
CA ALA A 309 11.44 8.14 26.73
C ALA A 309 11.72 6.87 25.89
N THR A 310 10.91 5.84 26.02
CA THR A 310 11.12 4.51 25.43
C THR A 310 9.89 3.95 24.71
N ALA A 311 8.82 4.73 24.52
CA ALA A 311 7.61 4.25 23.88
C ALA A 311 6.95 5.34 23.05
N LEU A 312 6.36 4.95 21.91
CA LEU A 312 5.51 5.79 21.07
C LEU A 312 4.03 5.57 21.38
N SER A 313 3.25 6.63 21.27
CA SER A 313 1.81 6.55 21.29
C SER A 313 1.26 6.81 19.88
N CYS A 314 0.45 5.88 19.38
CA CYS A 314 -0.26 5.95 18.11
C CYS A 314 -1.73 6.38 18.31
N THR A 315 -2.07 6.93 19.48
CA THR A 315 -3.47 7.29 19.83
C THR A 315 -4.04 8.34 18.90
N ASN A 316 -3.26 9.33 18.46
CA ASN A 316 -3.72 10.36 17.52
C ASN A 316 -4.02 9.74 16.14
N TYR A 317 -3.14 8.85 15.65
CA TYR A 317 -3.38 8.12 14.40
C TYR A 317 -4.71 7.37 14.46
N MET A 318 -4.90 6.51 15.45
CA MET A 318 -6.14 5.74 15.61
C MET A 318 -7.37 6.62 15.79
N SER A 319 -7.23 7.73 16.53
CA SER A 319 -8.34 8.65 16.80
C SER A 319 -8.85 9.35 15.55
N GLU A 320 -7.97 9.63 14.59
CA GLU A 320 -8.35 10.35 13.37
C GLU A 320 -9.31 9.55 12.49
N PHE A 321 -9.26 8.22 12.53
CA PHE A 321 -10.21 7.34 11.81
C PHE A 321 -11.66 7.44 12.31
N PHE A 322 -11.91 8.05 13.46
CA PHE A 322 -13.28 8.36 13.90
C PHE A 322 -13.83 9.64 13.24
N ASN A 323 -12.94 10.49 12.71
CA ASN A 323 -13.28 11.70 11.96
C ASN A 323 -13.41 11.39 10.46
N THR A 324 -14.39 10.59 10.10
CA THR A 324 -14.65 10.09 8.75
C THR A 324 -16.14 10.15 8.42
N ALA A 325 -16.49 10.22 7.14
CA ALA A 325 -17.85 10.08 6.64
C ALA A 325 -18.18 8.63 6.22
N SER A 326 -17.18 7.78 6.02
CA SER A 326 -17.34 6.37 5.68
C SER A 326 -17.51 5.48 6.93
N PHE A 327 -17.59 4.17 6.77
CA PHE A 327 -17.84 3.25 7.87
C PHE A 327 -17.01 1.96 7.78
N PRO A 328 -16.84 1.24 8.92
CA PRO A 328 -17.30 1.61 10.26
C PRO A 328 -16.50 2.80 10.80
N LYS A 329 -17.07 3.56 11.71
CA LYS A 329 -16.32 4.59 12.45
C LYS A 329 -15.13 3.95 13.16
N GLY A 330 -13.97 4.58 13.04
CA GLY A 330 -12.70 4.04 13.55
C GLY A 330 -12.06 2.99 12.65
N HIS A 331 -12.73 2.56 11.55
CA HIS A 331 -12.22 1.60 10.57
C HIS A 331 -11.52 0.37 11.17
N GLY A 332 -12.14 -0.18 12.22
CA GLY A 332 -11.65 -1.31 13.00
C GLY A 332 -11.15 -0.91 14.39
N PHE A 333 -10.53 0.26 14.52
CA PHE A 333 -10.15 0.79 15.83
C PHE A 333 -11.38 1.11 16.68
N LYS A 334 -11.28 0.79 17.95
CA LYS A 334 -12.28 1.06 18.99
C LYS A 334 -11.69 2.02 20.02
N GLN A 335 -12.53 2.59 20.86
CA GLN A 335 -12.08 3.43 21.97
C GLN A 335 -11.08 2.69 22.88
N SER A 336 -11.27 1.38 23.07
CA SER A 336 -10.34 0.53 23.83
C SER A 336 -8.95 0.42 23.20
N ASN A 337 -8.83 0.51 21.88
CA ASN A 337 -7.52 0.55 21.17
C ASN A 337 -6.78 1.85 21.49
N ILE A 338 -7.48 2.98 21.51
CA ILE A 338 -6.93 4.28 21.89
C ILE A 338 -6.46 4.26 23.34
N GLU A 339 -7.30 3.77 24.26
CA GLU A 339 -7.01 3.71 25.70
C GLU A 339 -5.82 2.79 26.03
N SER A 340 -5.69 1.67 25.30
CA SER A 340 -4.59 0.71 25.48
C SER A 340 -3.36 1.02 24.64
N ASN A 341 -3.41 2.03 23.75
CA ASN A 341 -2.39 2.31 22.75
C ASN A 341 -2.00 1.07 21.92
N SER A 342 -2.98 0.26 21.52
CA SER A 342 -2.80 -0.98 20.76
C SER A 342 -3.61 -0.94 19.48
N ALA A 343 -2.96 -1.02 18.33
CA ALA A 343 -3.63 -1.05 17.03
C ALA A 343 -4.07 -2.46 16.58
N CYS A 344 -4.02 -3.44 17.49
CA CYS A 344 -4.50 -4.81 17.24
C CYS A 344 -6.02 -4.89 17.50
N TYR A 345 -6.75 -5.50 16.56
CA TYR A 345 -8.19 -5.73 16.71
C TYR A 345 -8.68 -6.89 15.84
N THR A 346 -9.93 -7.29 16.00
CA THR A 346 -10.58 -8.29 15.15
C THR A 346 -11.94 -7.84 14.69
N PHE A 347 -12.38 -8.38 13.55
CA PHE A 347 -13.74 -8.20 13.06
C PHE A 347 -14.24 -9.42 12.29
N GLU A 348 -15.55 -9.54 12.18
CA GLU A 348 -16.24 -10.50 11.34
C GLU A 348 -16.80 -9.75 10.13
N PRO A 349 -16.30 -10.00 8.90
CA PRO A 349 -16.69 -9.21 7.73
C PRO A 349 -18.16 -9.38 7.35
N MET A 350 -18.73 -10.52 7.61
CA MET A 350 -20.13 -10.81 7.33
C MET A 350 -20.79 -11.52 8.50
N LYS A 351 -21.92 -11.01 8.91
CA LYS A 351 -22.77 -11.69 9.91
C LYS A 351 -23.18 -13.06 9.39
N ASN A 352 -23.06 -14.08 10.22
CA ASN A 352 -23.37 -15.48 9.91
C ASN A 352 -22.42 -16.18 8.91
N MET A 353 -21.31 -15.57 8.51
CA MET A 353 -20.24 -16.26 7.79
C MET A 353 -19.16 -16.63 8.82
N PRO A 354 -18.70 -17.89 8.87
CA PRO A 354 -17.70 -18.31 9.85
C PRO A 354 -16.29 -17.87 9.43
N VAL A 355 -16.08 -16.57 9.30
CA VAL A 355 -14.80 -15.96 8.95
C VAL A 355 -14.48 -14.85 9.93
N LYS A 356 -13.25 -14.85 10.43
CA LYS A 356 -12.67 -13.84 11.33
C LYS A 356 -11.44 -13.24 10.68
N VAL A 357 -11.36 -11.91 10.67
CA VAL A 357 -10.14 -11.17 10.31
C VAL A 357 -9.48 -10.70 11.59
N ILE A 358 -8.18 -11.00 11.72
CA ILE A 358 -7.32 -10.59 12.83
C ILE A 358 -6.35 -9.55 12.28
N VAL A 359 -6.43 -8.32 12.76
CA VAL A 359 -5.52 -7.23 12.40
C VAL A 359 -4.46 -7.09 13.47
N LEU A 360 -3.21 -7.22 13.07
CA LEU A 360 -2.04 -7.22 13.94
C LEU A 360 -1.14 -6.04 13.63
N ASP A 361 -0.87 -5.23 14.64
CA ASP A 361 0.24 -4.28 14.62
C ASP A 361 1.53 -5.03 14.94
N ASP A 362 2.31 -5.32 13.93
CA ASP A 362 3.57 -6.06 14.01
C ASP A 362 4.82 -5.18 13.85
N THR A 363 4.65 -3.85 13.94
CA THR A 363 5.76 -2.90 13.81
C THR A 363 6.65 -2.85 15.04
N CYS A 364 7.96 -2.68 14.83
CA CYS A 364 8.92 -2.52 15.92
C CYS A 364 8.80 -1.15 16.60
N LYS A 365 8.46 -1.11 17.89
CA LYS A 365 8.31 0.12 18.68
C LYS A 365 9.40 0.31 19.74
N LEU A 366 10.45 -0.49 19.71
CA LEU A 366 11.51 -0.43 20.70
C LEU A 366 12.47 0.73 20.45
N VAL A 367 12.71 1.49 21.51
CA VAL A 367 13.79 2.49 21.58
C VAL A 367 15.02 1.81 22.17
N GLY A 368 16.15 1.91 21.48
CA GLY A 368 17.41 1.35 21.96
C GLY A 368 17.93 2.02 23.24
N PRO A 369 18.89 1.40 23.95
CA PRO A 369 19.44 1.92 25.20
C PRO A 369 20.06 3.32 25.10
N SER A 370 20.45 3.73 23.87
CA SER A 370 21.00 5.05 23.56
C SER A 370 19.96 6.09 23.16
N GLY A 371 18.66 5.76 23.24
CA GLY A 371 17.56 6.62 22.78
C GLY A 371 17.43 6.69 21.26
N GLY A 372 18.18 5.87 20.52
CA GLY A 372 18.07 5.74 19.07
C GLY A 372 17.21 4.55 18.65
N PRO A 373 16.79 4.49 17.38
CA PRO A 373 16.02 3.38 16.87
C PRO A 373 16.84 2.09 16.90
N LEU A 374 16.24 1.01 17.37
CA LEU A 374 16.84 -0.30 17.17
C LEU A 374 16.56 -0.83 15.77
N PHE A 375 15.35 -0.71 15.26
CA PHE A 375 14.97 -1.09 13.89
C PHE A 375 13.51 -0.66 13.61
N TYR A 376 13.22 0.62 13.72
CA TYR A 376 11.98 1.14 13.19
C TYR A 376 11.91 0.82 11.70
N GLY A 377 10.76 0.38 11.24
CA GLY A 377 10.59 -0.10 9.87
C GLY A 377 10.71 -1.62 9.71
N GLY A 378 11.08 -2.37 10.75
CA GLY A 378 11.07 -3.82 10.77
C GLY A 378 9.93 -4.41 11.60
N GLY A 379 9.65 -5.69 11.42
CA GLY A 379 8.66 -6.44 12.18
C GLY A 379 9.16 -6.80 13.58
N TRP A 380 8.23 -6.83 14.53
CA TRP A 380 8.51 -7.13 15.91
C TRP A 380 7.31 -7.76 16.61
N MET A 381 7.56 -8.79 17.38
CA MET A 381 6.52 -9.44 18.17
C MET A 381 6.91 -9.49 19.64
N ASP A 382 6.41 -8.51 20.40
CA ASP A 382 6.52 -8.51 21.86
C ASP A 382 5.53 -9.51 22.51
N MET A 383 5.79 -9.81 23.79
CA MET A 383 5.01 -10.81 24.54
C MET A 383 3.52 -10.43 24.67
N ALA A 384 3.20 -9.14 24.75
CA ALA A 384 1.81 -8.71 24.93
C ALA A 384 1.01 -8.92 23.64
N ARG A 385 1.56 -8.48 22.49
CA ARG A 385 0.94 -8.71 21.17
C ARG A 385 0.90 -10.19 20.81
N TYR A 386 1.96 -10.94 21.15
CA TYR A 386 1.98 -12.39 20.95
C TYR A 386 0.88 -13.11 21.75
N ALA A 387 0.73 -12.78 23.04
CA ALA A 387 -0.32 -13.35 23.88
C ALA A 387 -1.73 -12.99 23.37
N TRP A 388 -1.92 -11.75 22.92
CA TRP A 388 -3.16 -11.31 22.30
C TRP A 388 -3.45 -12.09 21.01
N LEU A 389 -2.48 -12.18 20.10
CA LEU A 389 -2.63 -12.90 18.82
C LEU A 389 -2.97 -14.38 19.04
N THR A 390 -2.24 -15.07 19.91
CA THR A 390 -2.49 -16.50 20.18
C THR A 390 -3.86 -16.72 20.81
N ASN A 391 -4.33 -15.80 21.67
CA ASN A 391 -5.68 -15.85 22.22
C ASN A 391 -6.74 -15.66 21.11
N GLU A 392 -6.58 -14.70 20.20
CA GLU A 392 -7.53 -14.45 19.12
C GLU A 392 -7.57 -15.61 18.10
N LEU A 393 -6.41 -16.20 17.81
CA LEU A 393 -6.32 -17.39 16.96
C LEU A 393 -7.02 -18.60 17.63
N GLN A 394 -6.80 -18.81 18.93
CA GLN A 394 -7.47 -19.89 19.67
C GLN A 394 -8.98 -19.69 19.70
N MET A 395 -9.45 -18.48 19.99
CA MET A 395 -10.89 -18.18 19.97
C MET A 395 -11.52 -18.44 18.61
N GLY A 396 -10.86 -18.05 17.50
CA GLY A 396 -11.33 -18.33 16.14
C GLY A 396 -11.31 -19.82 15.82
N GLN A 397 -10.29 -20.54 16.27
CA GLN A 397 -10.18 -22.01 16.11
C GLN A 397 -11.32 -22.72 16.84
N ASP A 398 -11.58 -22.38 18.10
CA ASP A 398 -12.61 -22.99 18.94
C ASP A 398 -14.02 -22.64 18.44
N ALA A 399 -14.22 -21.43 17.92
CA ALA A 399 -15.46 -21.03 17.28
C ALA A 399 -15.68 -21.67 15.91
N GLY A 400 -14.66 -22.38 15.36
CA GLY A 400 -14.69 -22.93 14.02
C GLY A 400 -14.86 -21.85 12.96
N GLN A 401 -14.06 -20.80 13.00
CA GLN A 401 -14.02 -19.75 12.01
C GLN A 401 -12.78 -19.93 11.11
N LEU A 402 -12.92 -19.71 9.82
CA LEU A 402 -11.76 -19.47 8.94
C LEU A 402 -11.12 -18.14 9.36
N MET A 403 -9.81 -18.13 9.46
CA MET A 403 -9.09 -16.93 9.93
C MET A 403 -8.21 -16.37 8.82
N ILE A 404 -8.24 -15.03 8.71
CA ILE A 404 -7.34 -14.23 7.89
C ILE A 404 -6.55 -13.35 8.86
N LEU A 405 -5.23 -13.44 8.84
CA LEU A 405 -4.33 -12.57 9.59
C LEU A 405 -3.85 -11.46 8.66
N ALA A 406 -4.06 -10.22 9.05
CA ALA A 406 -3.61 -9.03 8.32
C ALA A 406 -2.62 -8.24 9.17
N CYS A 407 -1.44 -8.00 8.65
CA CYS A 407 -0.40 -7.16 9.25
C CYS A 407 0.24 -6.29 8.17
N HIS A 408 1.12 -5.38 8.56
CA HIS A 408 1.82 -4.58 7.58
C HIS A 408 3.11 -5.27 7.10
N ILE A 409 3.90 -5.82 8.02
CA ILE A 409 5.21 -6.40 7.71
C ILE A 409 5.08 -7.91 7.50
N PRO A 410 5.55 -8.46 6.37
CA PRO A 410 5.47 -9.89 6.13
C PRO A 410 6.36 -10.67 7.11
N ILE A 411 5.90 -11.85 7.53
CA ILE A 411 6.61 -12.63 8.56
C ILE A 411 7.73 -13.47 7.95
N ASN A 412 7.42 -14.26 6.91
CA ASN A 412 8.41 -15.13 6.26
C ASN A 412 8.17 -15.19 4.73
N PRO A 413 8.23 -14.05 4.07
CA PRO A 413 7.91 -13.97 2.65
C PRO A 413 8.97 -14.67 1.80
N GLN A 414 8.57 -15.08 0.60
CA GLN A 414 9.49 -15.60 -0.38
C GLN A 414 10.60 -14.56 -0.66
N ALA A 415 11.84 -15.03 -0.78
CA ALA A 415 12.96 -14.18 -1.13
C ALA A 415 12.70 -13.44 -2.44
N ASP A 416 13.18 -12.21 -2.52
CA ASP A 416 13.20 -11.48 -3.77
C ASP A 416 14.02 -12.25 -4.81
N LEU A 417 13.38 -12.62 -5.91
CA LEU A 417 14.04 -13.32 -7.02
C LEU A 417 15.11 -12.45 -7.70
N PHE A 418 15.11 -11.15 -7.46
CA PHE A 418 15.96 -10.16 -8.12
C PHE A 418 17.01 -9.54 -7.21
N ASP A 419 16.82 -9.60 -5.89
CA ASP A 419 17.80 -9.16 -4.90
C ASP A 419 18.01 -10.24 -3.82
N THR A 420 18.84 -11.21 -4.16
CA THR A 420 19.24 -12.28 -3.23
C THR A 420 20.02 -11.74 -2.01
N ASN A 421 20.42 -10.46 -2.03
CA ASN A 421 21.07 -9.80 -0.89
C ASN A 421 20.04 -9.11 0.03
N ARG A 422 18.81 -8.90 -0.42
CA ARG A 422 17.70 -8.57 0.50
C ARG A 422 17.33 -9.84 1.25
N ALA A 423 17.90 -9.99 2.43
CA ALA A 423 17.52 -11.07 3.33
C ALA A 423 15.99 -11.10 3.45
N PRO A 424 15.34 -12.26 3.31
CA PRO A 424 13.89 -12.37 3.47
C PRO A 424 13.43 -11.99 4.87
N GLN A 425 14.35 -11.93 5.82
CA GLN A 425 14.06 -11.65 7.23
C GLN A 425 13.58 -10.20 7.41
N GLN A 426 12.29 -10.08 7.65
CA GLN A 426 11.65 -8.81 7.96
C GLN A 426 11.49 -8.59 9.47
N PHE A 427 11.55 -9.66 10.26
CA PHE A 427 11.46 -9.61 11.71
C PHE A 427 12.83 -9.42 12.36
N TYR A 428 12.90 -8.49 13.32
CA TYR A 428 14.16 -8.07 13.93
C TYR A 428 14.75 -9.07 14.91
N VAL A 429 13.90 -9.81 15.64
CA VAL A 429 14.41 -10.78 16.62
C VAL A 429 14.98 -11.99 15.90
N THR A 430 16.30 -12.06 15.85
CA THR A 430 17.02 -13.24 15.34
C THR A 430 17.32 -14.23 16.48
N PRO A 431 17.58 -15.51 16.18
CA PRO A 431 18.01 -16.48 17.20
C PRO A 431 19.25 -16.01 17.98
N GLU A 432 20.18 -15.32 17.32
CA GLU A 432 21.43 -14.83 17.93
C GLU A 432 21.13 -13.70 18.91
N ASN A 433 20.32 -12.71 18.54
CA ASN A 433 20.05 -11.58 19.42
C ASN A 433 19.00 -11.89 20.50
N GLN A 434 18.18 -12.95 20.34
CA GLN A 434 17.23 -13.41 21.35
C GLN A 434 17.91 -13.85 22.67
N THR A 435 19.20 -14.16 22.61
CA THR A 435 20.01 -14.45 23.83
C THR A 435 20.22 -13.22 24.70
N ASN A 436 20.02 -12.00 24.16
CA ASN A 436 20.09 -10.77 24.93
C ASN A 436 18.88 -10.66 25.86
N ALA A 437 19.11 -10.35 27.13
CA ALA A 437 18.05 -10.20 28.14
C ALA A 437 16.95 -9.19 27.72
N GLN A 438 17.29 -8.19 26.91
CA GLN A 438 16.34 -7.22 26.36
C GLN A 438 15.31 -7.85 25.41
N PHE A 439 15.64 -8.96 24.74
CA PHE A 439 14.81 -9.64 23.77
C PHE A 439 14.32 -11.02 24.26
N SER A 440 14.62 -11.34 25.50
CA SER A 440 14.21 -12.62 26.08
C SER A 440 12.68 -12.67 26.19
N GLY A 441 12.06 -13.62 25.48
CA GLY A 441 10.60 -13.73 25.39
C GLY A 441 9.99 -13.17 24.10
N GLU A 442 10.66 -12.27 23.38
CA GLU A 442 10.26 -11.81 22.05
C GLU A 442 10.34 -12.98 21.05
N LYS A 443 9.55 -12.92 19.98
CA LYS A 443 9.46 -14.02 19.03
C LYS A 443 10.27 -13.77 17.77
N THR A 444 11.05 -14.78 17.38
CA THR A 444 11.69 -14.81 16.05
C THR A 444 10.65 -15.13 14.97
N GLU A 445 10.99 -14.82 13.72
CA GLU A 445 10.22 -15.20 12.54
C GLU A 445 9.84 -16.69 12.55
N ALA A 446 10.82 -17.57 12.71
CA ALA A 446 10.58 -19.02 12.75
C ALA A 446 9.64 -19.45 13.88
N GLN A 447 9.71 -18.81 15.04
CA GLN A 447 8.80 -19.08 16.16
C GLN A 447 7.39 -18.58 15.88
N MET A 448 7.25 -17.46 15.16
CA MET A 448 5.96 -16.96 14.73
C MET A 448 5.30 -17.93 13.73
N ILE A 449 6.02 -18.36 12.70
CA ILE A 449 5.52 -19.33 11.72
C ILE A 449 5.14 -20.65 12.40
N ALA A 450 6.01 -21.17 13.29
CA ALA A 450 5.69 -22.38 14.04
C ALA A 450 4.41 -22.23 14.90
N THR A 451 4.19 -21.06 15.48
CA THR A 451 2.96 -20.77 16.24
C THR A 451 1.74 -20.79 15.33
N LEU A 452 1.80 -20.14 14.16
CA LEU A 452 0.67 -20.06 13.23
C LEU A 452 0.25 -21.44 12.72
N HIS A 453 1.17 -22.39 12.54
CA HIS A 453 0.87 -23.79 12.16
C HIS A 453 0.03 -24.57 13.20
N HIS A 454 -0.13 -24.09 14.43
CA HIS A 454 -1.02 -24.72 15.39
C HIS A 454 -2.52 -24.43 15.15
N TYR A 455 -2.85 -23.57 14.20
CA TYR A 455 -4.22 -23.12 13.94
C TYR A 455 -4.67 -23.49 12.52
N PRO A 456 -5.14 -24.72 12.27
CA PRO A 456 -5.52 -25.21 10.93
C PRO A 456 -6.61 -24.37 10.25
N ASN A 457 -7.39 -23.60 10.99
CA ASN A 457 -8.37 -22.68 10.42
C ASN A 457 -7.77 -21.34 9.94
N LEU A 458 -6.49 -21.07 10.19
CA LEU A 458 -5.78 -19.96 9.55
C LEU A 458 -5.54 -20.30 8.07
N ILE A 459 -6.12 -19.51 7.18
CA ILE A 459 -6.02 -19.78 5.74
C ILE A 459 -5.06 -18.84 5.03
N LEU A 460 -4.93 -17.60 5.50
CA LEU A 460 -4.21 -16.54 4.81
C LEU A 460 -3.57 -15.56 5.80
N LEU A 461 -2.33 -15.20 5.54
CA LEU A 461 -1.64 -14.04 6.08
C LEU A 461 -1.47 -13.03 4.96
N MET A 462 -1.90 -11.79 5.19
CA MET A 462 -1.80 -10.67 4.24
C MET A 462 -0.86 -9.61 4.78
N ALA A 463 0.04 -9.13 3.92
CA ALA A 463 0.99 -8.08 4.27
C ALA A 463 1.26 -7.12 3.09
N GLY A 464 2.01 -6.04 3.38
CA GLY A 464 2.53 -5.07 2.43
C GLY A 464 4.03 -4.85 2.61
N HIS A 465 4.45 -3.60 2.85
CA HIS A 465 5.77 -3.17 3.33
C HIS A 465 6.91 -3.25 2.30
N ARG A 466 7.07 -4.34 1.57
CA ARG A 466 8.18 -4.49 0.62
C ARG A 466 7.87 -3.96 -0.78
N HIS A 467 6.65 -3.47 -1.01
CA HIS A 467 6.16 -2.98 -2.30
C HIS A 467 6.22 -4.03 -3.42
N MET A 468 6.02 -5.30 -3.07
CA MET A 468 6.19 -6.44 -3.97
C MET A 468 4.93 -7.28 -4.08
N ASN A 469 4.80 -7.97 -5.22
CA ASN A 469 3.84 -9.04 -5.40
C ASN A 469 4.50 -10.36 -5.04
N THR A 470 4.15 -10.94 -3.88
CA THR A 470 4.61 -12.29 -3.55
C THR A 470 3.46 -13.18 -3.10
N VAL A 471 3.62 -14.48 -3.36
CA VAL A 471 2.72 -15.54 -2.91
C VAL A 471 3.59 -16.65 -2.35
N THR A 472 3.60 -16.79 -1.03
CA THR A 472 4.46 -17.72 -0.30
C THR A 472 3.63 -18.82 0.33
N PRO A 473 3.82 -20.08 -0.03
CA PRO A 473 3.26 -21.18 0.73
C PRO A 473 4.01 -21.36 2.04
N GLN A 474 3.29 -21.49 3.14
CA GLN A 474 3.79 -21.89 4.45
C GLN A 474 3.29 -23.32 4.72
N PRO A 475 3.97 -24.37 4.21
CA PRO A 475 3.49 -25.74 4.34
C PRO A 475 3.58 -26.21 5.78
N SER A 476 2.67 -27.09 6.17
CA SER A 476 2.73 -27.73 7.48
C SER A 476 4.09 -28.39 7.71
N PRO A 477 4.71 -28.24 8.89
CA PRO A 477 5.92 -28.99 9.24
C PRO A 477 5.66 -30.50 9.39
N ASP A 478 4.40 -30.91 9.57
CA ASP A 478 3.98 -32.30 9.63
C ASP A 478 3.21 -32.68 8.33
N PRO A 479 3.80 -33.51 7.46
CA PRO A 479 3.13 -33.96 6.22
C PRO A 479 1.86 -34.78 6.45
N ALA A 480 1.65 -35.33 7.66
CA ALA A 480 0.42 -36.04 8.01
C ALA A 480 -0.76 -35.07 8.27
N HIS A 481 -0.48 -33.80 8.50
CA HIS A 481 -1.43 -32.75 8.80
C HIS A 481 -1.27 -31.55 7.86
N PRO A 482 -1.44 -31.71 6.55
CA PRO A 482 -1.28 -30.62 5.57
C PRO A 482 -2.26 -29.45 5.80
N GLU A 483 -3.37 -29.69 6.49
CA GLU A 483 -4.33 -28.66 6.90
C GLU A 483 -3.74 -27.58 7.82
N ASN A 484 -2.60 -27.81 8.44
CA ASN A 484 -1.90 -26.83 9.28
C ASN A 484 -1.09 -25.79 8.47
N GLY A 485 -0.92 -25.99 7.16
CA GLY A 485 -0.30 -24.99 6.30
C GLY A 485 -1.22 -23.78 6.07
N PHE A 486 -0.65 -22.64 5.68
CA PHE A 486 -1.38 -21.42 5.30
C PHE A 486 -0.65 -20.67 4.18
N TRP A 487 -1.34 -19.74 3.53
CA TRP A 487 -0.74 -18.88 2.52
C TRP A 487 -0.31 -17.55 3.11
N GLU A 488 0.82 -17.03 2.69
CA GLU A 488 1.28 -15.68 2.97
C GLU A 488 1.37 -14.91 1.65
N VAL A 489 0.72 -13.74 1.58
CA VAL A 489 0.64 -12.95 0.34
C VAL A 489 0.89 -11.48 0.64
N GLU A 490 1.81 -10.88 -0.10
CA GLU A 490 2.04 -9.45 -0.07
C GLU A 490 1.23 -8.74 -1.15
N THR A 491 0.63 -7.62 -0.77
CA THR A 491 -0.02 -6.68 -1.68
C THR A 491 1.01 -5.65 -2.14
N PRO A 492 1.09 -5.32 -3.43
CA PRO A 492 2.03 -4.33 -3.95
C PRO A 492 1.65 -2.92 -3.50
N SER A 493 2.60 -2.01 -3.62
CA SER A 493 2.41 -0.60 -3.31
C SER A 493 1.60 0.14 -4.38
N LEU A 494 0.76 1.08 -3.94
CA LEU A 494 0.18 2.08 -4.84
C LEU A 494 1.16 3.20 -5.21
N ARG A 495 2.24 3.37 -4.44
CA ARG A 495 3.25 4.40 -4.70
C ARG A 495 4.21 4.02 -5.80
N ASP A 496 4.88 2.88 -5.63
CA ASP A 496 5.94 2.45 -6.54
C ASP A 496 5.38 1.56 -7.66
N PHE A 497 6.15 1.40 -8.75
CA PHE A 497 5.77 0.45 -9.79
C PHE A 497 5.60 -0.96 -9.19
N PRO A 498 4.52 -1.69 -9.51
CA PRO A 498 3.56 -1.47 -10.58
C PRO A 498 2.40 -0.52 -10.27
N GLN A 499 2.27 0.05 -9.09
CA GLN A 499 1.15 0.89 -8.66
C GLN A 499 -0.18 0.14 -8.75
N GLN A 500 -0.30 -0.96 -8.04
CA GLN A 500 -1.45 -1.87 -8.09
C GLN A 500 -2.10 -2.04 -6.72
N PHE A 501 -3.29 -2.62 -6.72
CA PHE A 501 -3.97 -3.15 -5.56
C PHE A 501 -4.49 -4.55 -5.87
N ARG A 502 -4.99 -5.30 -4.86
CA ARG A 502 -5.51 -6.64 -5.05
C ARG A 502 -7.01 -6.73 -4.81
N THR A 503 -7.67 -7.60 -5.57
CA THR A 503 -8.98 -8.14 -5.23
C THR A 503 -8.86 -9.59 -4.78
N TRP A 504 -9.80 -10.02 -3.96
CA TRP A 504 -9.80 -11.31 -3.31
C TRP A 504 -11.16 -11.96 -3.35
N GLU A 505 -11.18 -13.25 -3.58
CA GLU A 505 -12.35 -14.08 -3.37
C GLU A 505 -11.96 -15.32 -2.54
N ILE A 506 -12.70 -15.59 -1.49
CA ILE A 506 -12.59 -16.84 -0.74
C ILE A 506 -13.72 -17.74 -1.21
N LEU A 507 -13.36 -18.85 -1.84
CA LEU A 507 -14.29 -19.79 -2.44
C LEU A 507 -14.25 -21.14 -1.71
N ARG A 508 -15.42 -21.73 -1.48
CA ARG A 508 -15.54 -23.12 -1.09
C ARG A 508 -15.60 -23.98 -2.35
N ASN A 509 -14.77 -25.02 -2.41
CA ASN A 509 -14.74 -25.97 -3.49
C ASN A 509 -15.75 -27.10 -3.29
N SER A 510 -16.01 -27.87 -4.35
CA SER A 510 -16.97 -29.01 -4.33
C SER A 510 -16.58 -30.15 -3.39
N ASP A 511 -15.30 -30.23 -3.02
CA ASP A 511 -14.76 -31.17 -2.03
C ASP A 511 -14.59 -30.55 -0.64
N ASN A 512 -15.13 -29.33 -0.43
CA ASN A 512 -14.99 -28.53 0.80
C ASN A 512 -13.55 -28.14 1.15
N THR A 513 -12.62 -28.12 0.20
CA THR A 513 -11.39 -27.34 0.31
C THR A 513 -11.68 -25.85 0.07
N ILE A 514 -10.70 -24.98 0.34
CA ILE A 514 -10.81 -23.54 0.09
C ILE A 514 -9.89 -23.16 -1.07
N SER A 515 -10.41 -22.34 -1.99
CA SER A 515 -9.61 -21.55 -2.92
C SER A 515 -9.60 -20.09 -2.49
N ILE A 516 -8.42 -19.51 -2.40
CA ILE A 516 -8.19 -18.08 -2.22
C ILE A 516 -7.76 -17.56 -3.58
N VAL A 517 -8.67 -16.87 -4.26
CA VAL A 517 -8.37 -16.23 -5.54
C VAL A 517 -7.87 -14.84 -5.25
N THR A 518 -6.65 -14.52 -5.68
CA THR A 518 -6.05 -13.19 -5.57
C THR A 518 -5.72 -12.66 -6.96
N THR A 519 -6.14 -11.43 -7.24
CA THR A 519 -5.99 -10.80 -8.54
C THR A 519 -5.50 -9.37 -8.38
N ASP A 520 -4.40 -9.02 -9.03
CA ASP A 520 -3.93 -7.65 -9.08
C ASP A 520 -4.77 -6.79 -10.03
N VAL A 521 -4.82 -5.52 -9.73
CA VAL A 521 -5.56 -4.53 -10.51
C VAL A 521 -4.70 -3.29 -10.74
N ASP A 522 -4.55 -2.93 -12.00
CA ASP A 522 -4.00 -1.63 -12.39
C ASP A 522 -5.09 -0.55 -12.25
N PRO A 523 -4.93 0.48 -11.40
CA PRO A 523 -5.86 1.61 -11.38
C PRO A 523 -6.06 2.18 -12.78
N GLN A 524 -7.30 2.42 -13.19
CA GLN A 524 -7.61 2.99 -14.50
C GLN A 524 -7.25 4.47 -14.55
N VAL A 525 -6.09 4.78 -15.10
CA VAL A 525 -5.66 6.16 -15.30
C VAL A 525 -6.22 6.73 -16.60
N GLU A 526 -6.60 7.99 -16.57
CA GLU A 526 -6.98 8.76 -17.75
C GLU A 526 -5.77 9.53 -18.27
N ASP A 527 -5.57 9.51 -19.58
CA ASP A 527 -4.45 10.23 -20.22
C ASP A 527 -4.48 11.73 -19.89
N GLY A 528 -3.30 12.30 -19.63
CA GLY A 528 -3.14 13.70 -19.29
C GLY A 528 -3.49 14.06 -17.85
N THR A 529 -3.76 13.07 -17.00
CA THR A 529 -3.97 13.29 -15.56
C THR A 529 -2.69 13.13 -14.74
N PRO A 530 -2.60 13.72 -13.53
CA PRO A 530 -1.48 13.51 -12.64
C PRO A 530 -1.24 12.03 -12.26
N ALA A 531 -2.29 11.21 -12.24
CA ALA A 531 -2.17 9.77 -11.98
C ALA A 531 -1.52 9.02 -13.15
N ALA A 532 -1.86 9.39 -14.40
CA ALA A 532 -1.20 8.82 -15.59
C ALA A 532 0.27 9.20 -15.67
N ASP A 533 0.61 10.45 -15.35
CA ASP A 533 1.99 10.91 -15.23
C ASP A 533 2.74 10.12 -14.14
N SER A 534 2.10 9.90 -12.98
CA SER A 534 2.67 9.14 -11.88
C SER A 534 3.04 7.71 -12.28
N ARG A 535 2.18 7.03 -13.05
CA ARG A 535 2.49 5.70 -13.59
C ARG A 535 3.76 5.71 -14.45
N GLY A 536 3.88 6.67 -15.36
CA GLY A 536 5.10 6.83 -16.15
C GLY A 536 6.34 7.13 -15.30
N TYR A 537 6.18 7.93 -14.24
CA TYR A 537 7.28 8.25 -13.33
C TYR A 537 7.66 7.05 -12.46
N ALA A 538 6.71 6.24 -12.02
CA ALA A 538 7.00 5.02 -11.27
C ALA A 538 7.84 4.03 -12.10
N ILE A 539 7.48 3.84 -13.38
CA ILE A 539 8.27 3.03 -14.32
C ILE A 539 9.67 3.62 -14.51
N GLY A 540 9.76 4.94 -14.75
CA GLY A 540 11.05 5.62 -14.93
C GLY A 540 11.94 5.53 -13.69
N ALA A 541 11.38 5.76 -12.51
CA ALA A 541 12.09 5.65 -11.23
C ALA A 541 12.62 4.23 -11.01
N SER A 542 11.78 3.20 -11.21
CA SER A 542 12.19 1.79 -11.09
C SER A 542 13.36 1.45 -12.01
N ARG A 543 13.39 1.99 -13.23
CA ARG A 543 14.51 1.82 -14.17
C ARG A 543 15.79 2.51 -13.75
N ILE A 544 15.66 3.67 -13.10
CA ILE A 544 16.81 4.50 -12.70
C ILE A 544 17.46 3.98 -11.43
N ILE A 545 16.66 3.61 -10.44
CA ILE A 545 17.15 3.25 -9.10
C ILE A 545 16.96 1.79 -8.74
N GLY A 546 16.22 1.03 -9.54
CA GLY A 546 16.04 -0.40 -9.32
C GLY A 546 15.25 -0.73 -8.04
N ILE A 547 14.25 0.10 -7.67
CA ILE A 547 13.43 -0.13 -6.47
C ILE A 547 12.61 -1.40 -6.61
N THR A 548 12.02 -1.61 -7.79
CA THR A 548 11.18 -2.76 -8.12
C THR A 548 11.57 -3.35 -9.46
N SER A 549 11.39 -4.65 -9.59
CA SER A 549 11.65 -5.31 -10.87
C SER A 549 10.53 -5.02 -11.87
N LEU A 550 10.87 -4.50 -13.03
CA LEU A 550 9.91 -4.35 -14.13
C LEU A 550 9.40 -5.70 -14.66
N SER A 551 10.03 -6.81 -14.29
CA SER A 551 9.59 -8.18 -14.63
C SER A 551 8.46 -8.70 -13.73
N ASP A 552 8.11 -8.02 -12.65
CA ASP A 552 6.97 -8.38 -11.82
C ASP A 552 5.67 -8.45 -12.63
N THR A 553 5.54 -7.67 -13.70
CA THR A 553 4.38 -7.72 -14.61
C THR A 553 4.19 -9.07 -15.32
N THR A 554 5.09 -10.02 -15.14
CA THR A 554 5.00 -11.40 -15.67
C THR A 554 4.98 -12.45 -14.57
N SER A 555 5.02 -12.03 -13.31
CA SER A 555 5.07 -12.93 -12.16
C SER A 555 3.75 -13.69 -12.00
N HIS A 556 3.83 -14.99 -11.70
CA HIS A 556 2.69 -15.81 -11.30
C HIS A 556 2.11 -15.43 -9.92
N ALA A 557 2.70 -14.44 -9.25
CA ALA A 557 2.15 -13.87 -8.03
C ALA A 557 1.10 -12.79 -8.29
N TYR A 558 0.95 -12.33 -9.54
CA TYR A 558 -0.07 -11.33 -9.93
C TYR A 558 -1.46 -11.86 -9.77
N ASN A 559 -1.73 -13.03 -10.36
CA ASN A 559 -3.04 -13.66 -10.34
C ASN A 559 -2.85 -15.13 -9.96
N ALA A 560 -3.46 -15.54 -8.86
CA ALA A 560 -3.30 -16.90 -8.38
C ALA A 560 -4.57 -17.40 -7.70
N GLU A 561 -4.88 -18.67 -7.90
CA GLU A 561 -5.82 -19.43 -7.10
C GLU A 561 -5.02 -20.33 -6.14
N LEU A 562 -5.09 -20.02 -4.86
CA LEU A 562 -4.33 -20.65 -3.78
C LEU A 562 -5.22 -21.65 -3.07
N VAL A 563 -4.95 -22.93 -3.25
CA VAL A 563 -5.80 -23.97 -2.69
C VAL A 563 -5.26 -24.45 -1.34
N LYS A 564 -6.17 -24.62 -0.37
CA LYS A 564 -5.85 -25.07 0.98
C LYS A 564 -6.81 -26.16 1.43
N LEU A 565 -6.25 -27.23 2.00
CA LEU A 565 -6.99 -28.24 2.74
C LEU A 565 -7.45 -27.69 4.09
N LEU A 566 -8.65 -28.05 4.50
CA LEU A 566 -9.19 -27.74 5.82
C LEU A 566 -9.26 -29.00 6.68
N SER A 567 -9.28 -28.83 8.00
CA SER A 567 -9.57 -29.92 8.92
C SER A 567 -10.95 -30.53 8.65
N PRO A 568 -11.18 -31.83 8.89
CA PRO A 568 -12.49 -32.48 8.65
C PRO A 568 -13.66 -31.77 9.35
N ALA A 569 -13.44 -31.25 10.54
CA ALA A 569 -14.45 -30.48 11.28
C ALA A 569 -14.82 -29.20 10.54
N MET A 570 -13.82 -28.48 10.00
CA MET A 570 -14.05 -27.24 9.28
C MET A 570 -14.67 -27.48 7.89
N GLN A 571 -14.26 -28.55 7.19
CA GLN A 571 -14.92 -28.99 5.93
C GLN A 571 -16.40 -29.24 6.13
N THR A 572 -16.76 -29.93 7.21
CA THR A 572 -18.17 -30.19 7.57
C THR A 572 -18.91 -28.89 7.85
N LYS A 573 -18.28 -27.98 8.60
CA LYS A 573 -18.89 -26.70 8.98
C LYS A 573 -19.20 -25.83 7.77
N ILE A 574 -18.22 -25.65 6.86
CA ILE A 574 -18.39 -24.73 5.73
C ILE A 574 -19.28 -25.26 4.61
N ALA A 575 -19.59 -26.56 4.59
CA ALA A 575 -20.35 -27.20 3.51
C ALA A 575 -21.69 -26.52 3.21
N GLY A 576 -22.32 -25.90 4.20
CA GLY A 576 -23.58 -25.17 4.08
C GLY A 576 -23.46 -23.68 3.83
N TYR A 577 -22.23 -23.13 3.71
CA TYR A 577 -22.02 -21.69 3.59
C TYR A 577 -21.64 -21.27 2.17
N GLY A 578 -21.92 -20.00 1.88
CA GLY A 578 -21.55 -19.32 0.65
C GLY A 578 -22.67 -19.22 -0.37
N ALA A 579 -22.60 -18.15 -1.18
CA ALA A 579 -23.50 -17.95 -2.30
C ALA A 579 -23.07 -18.87 -3.47
N PRO A 580 -23.98 -19.66 -4.06
CA PRO A 580 -23.66 -20.48 -5.24
C PRO A 580 -23.09 -19.59 -6.36
N LEU A 581 -22.05 -20.06 -7.01
CA LEU A 581 -21.53 -19.39 -8.20
C LEU A 581 -22.51 -19.60 -9.35
N GLY A 582 -23.06 -18.55 -9.91
CA GLY A 582 -24.09 -18.60 -10.95
C GLY A 582 -23.63 -19.19 -12.28
N HIS A 583 -22.34 -19.25 -12.52
CA HIS A 583 -21.63 -19.97 -13.58
C HIS A 583 -20.18 -20.19 -13.17
N PRO A 584 -19.50 -21.25 -13.65
CA PRO A 584 -18.08 -21.41 -13.36
C PRO A 584 -17.32 -20.21 -13.92
N VAL A 585 -16.56 -19.57 -13.04
CA VAL A 585 -15.58 -18.55 -13.44
C VAL A 585 -14.46 -19.33 -14.14
N HIS A 586 -14.41 -19.21 -15.46
CA HIS A 586 -13.35 -19.79 -16.31
C HIS A 586 -12.28 -18.75 -16.59
#